data_f024e8db52f7b329623904c5d6f49dd2
#
_entry.id   f024e8db52f7b329623904c5d6f49dd2
#
_cell.length_a   1.000
_cell.length_b   1.000
_cell.length_c   1.000
_cell.angle_alpha   90.00
_cell.angle_beta   90.00
_cell.angle_gamma   90.00
#
_symmetry.space_group_name_H-M   'P 1'
#
loop_
_entity.id
_entity.type
_entity.pdbx_description
1 polymer ?
#
loop_
_entity_poly.entity_id
_entity_poly.type
_entity_poly.pdbx_seq_one_letter_code
_entity_poly.pdbx_strand_id
1 'polypeptide(L)'
;MRRIALLMLVVSAAGAALLAQQAPARAPMPGVKAVQRPMAMIVPDAEYPIIGGPDWLAMGENQVWTNSRGQDLVSRMDPDTNATVAVVPVKNPCSGLVVAEGTLWAPSCAEKVIYRIDTTTNMVVAKVPVGPANNEGSIAYGAGSIWLPSDPKGEVTRVDPATNGIAATIPVAPGSYTAVFGYGRVWVASTDKSVVSVIHPASNKVIAEIPVDKGPRFMAAGEGYVWTLNQGTGTVTKIDPLTMTVVATIDVGLPGTGGDIAAGEGAVWVTMRDVPLTRIEVATNTVTHQFAGPGGDAIRVLHGSVWLSNGRWSNVWRFQASKITNTVPNSWTTQAKRADLDGNGTPDVLVEDLRVWLPGKPTAFHARPLTPAAGTALTLKTTLNGKKADVPFVKTGDDYVATFTATEPRWIHYSVCAGSRCSEELVVASPTTPLEFALETATFVPPTFAAPGPPRVGPYVWNILEPTILAPDYQALLDRDGRTGPVTITSPQDYGELKRHQWEFQHHTAFAYGVLSPDRQSELGCVYINPSTKAGYDATVRIWVTKQGAAAGLDPVLEKAVRAWMTAKWPFKKVAFPGRDMPMSEWNALPNRSLS
;
A
#
# COMPACT_ATOMS: atom_id res chain seq x y z
N MET A 1 37.63 76.65 -35.62
CA MET A 1 38.34 75.39 -35.81
C MET A 1 38.10 74.47 -34.64
N ARG A 2 37.05 73.73 -34.66
CA ARG A 2 36.77 72.59 -33.72
C ARG A 2 36.02 71.52 -34.51
N ARG A 3 36.68 70.39 -34.75
CA ARG A 3 36.10 69.22 -35.39
C ARG A 3 35.20 68.50 -34.36
N ILE A 4 33.92 68.34 -34.65
CA ILE A 4 32.99 67.51 -33.90
C ILE A 4 33.03 66.16 -34.57
N ALA A 5 33.47 65.15 -33.85
CA ALA A 5 33.41 63.75 -34.26
C ALA A 5 32.01 63.18 -33.87
N LEU A 6 31.27 62.65 -34.85
CA LEU A 6 29.99 61.98 -34.71
C LEU A 6 30.26 60.53 -34.37
N LEU A 7 29.88 60.12 -33.17
CA LEU A 7 29.97 58.74 -32.73
C LEU A 7 28.66 58.00 -33.12
N MET A 8 28.77 57.13 -34.10
CA MET A 8 27.64 56.21 -34.42
C MET A 8 27.61 55.07 -33.41
N LEU A 9 26.53 54.98 -32.64
CA LEU A 9 26.25 53.86 -31.76
C LEU A 9 25.57 52.74 -32.58
N VAL A 10 26.30 51.67 -32.85
CA VAL A 10 25.72 50.42 -33.41
C VAL A 10 25.10 49.63 -32.27
N VAL A 11 23.77 49.61 -32.20
CA VAL A 11 23.03 48.72 -31.31
C VAL A 11 22.95 47.35 -31.96
N SER A 12 23.78 46.44 -31.52
CA SER A 12 23.66 45.00 -31.86
C SER A 12 22.54 44.39 -31.03
N ALA A 13 21.43 44.09 -31.66
CA ALA A 13 20.35 43.26 -31.10
C ALA A 13 20.85 41.81 -30.97
N ALA A 14 21.37 41.45 -29.81
CA ALA A 14 21.62 40.08 -29.46
C ALA A 14 20.27 39.44 -29.08
N GLY A 15 19.71 38.69 -30.04
CA GLY A 15 18.54 37.85 -29.79
C GLY A 15 18.89 36.76 -28.77
N ALA A 16 18.40 36.91 -27.54
CA ALA A 16 18.42 35.84 -26.56
C ALA A 16 17.46 34.75 -27.03
N ALA A 17 18.00 33.72 -27.68
CA ALA A 17 17.27 32.46 -27.86
C ALA A 17 17.06 31.85 -26.46
N LEU A 18 15.86 31.94 -25.93
CA LEU A 18 15.43 31.11 -24.81
C LEU A 18 15.47 29.64 -25.30
N LEU A 19 16.56 28.95 -25.02
CA LEU A 19 16.59 27.52 -25.02
C LEU A 19 15.59 27.08 -23.94
N ALA A 20 14.37 26.65 -24.36
CA ALA A 20 13.48 25.91 -23.51
C ALA A 20 14.28 24.69 -23.01
N GLN A 21 14.72 24.73 -21.76
CA GLN A 21 15.26 23.56 -21.10
C GLN A 21 14.14 22.53 -21.10
N GLN A 22 14.20 21.60 -22.04
CA GLN A 22 13.40 20.39 -21.96
C GLN A 22 13.71 19.78 -20.58
N ALA A 23 12.67 19.56 -19.79
CA ALA A 23 12.80 18.79 -18.56
C ALA A 23 13.60 17.53 -18.88
N PRO A 24 14.62 17.17 -18.10
CA PRO A 24 15.44 16.01 -18.39
C PRO A 24 14.51 14.82 -18.64
N ALA A 25 14.68 14.17 -19.78
CA ALA A 25 13.91 12.99 -20.13
C ALA A 25 13.98 12.04 -18.93
N ARG A 26 12.82 11.64 -18.40
CA ARG A 26 12.75 10.70 -17.26
C ARG A 26 13.61 9.49 -17.61
N ALA A 27 14.54 9.12 -16.74
CA ALA A 27 15.34 7.92 -16.94
C ALA A 27 14.40 6.75 -17.26
N PRO A 28 14.73 5.91 -18.24
CA PRO A 28 13.87 4.79 -18.59
C PRO A 28 13.62 3.94 -17.34
N MET A 29 12.36 3.51 -17.15
CA MET A 29 11.97 2.64 -16.04
C MET A 29 12.95 1.46 -15.97
N PRO A 30 13.55 1.14 -14.81
CA PRO A 30 14.45 0.00 -14.68
C PRO A 30 13.72 -1.33 -14.95
N GLY A 31 14.45 -2.41 -15.10
CA GLY A 31 13.91 -3.77 -15.24
C GLY A 31 14.08 -4.39 -16.61
N VAL A 32 13.58 -5.63 -16.74
CA VAL A 32 13.64 -6.46 -17.95
C VAL A 32 12.49 -6.11 -18.88
N LYS A 33 12.74 -5.26 -19.87
CA LYS A 33 11.71 -4.66 -20.73
C LYS A 33 10.83 -5.68 -21.47
N ALA A 34 11.39 -6.80 -21.88
CA ALA A 34 10.65 -7.83 -22.64
C ALA A 34 9.45 -8.40 -21.87
N VAL A 35 9.55 -8.47 -20.55
CA VAL A 35 8.51 -9.05 -19.67
C VAL A 35 7.81 -8.00 -18.79
N GLN A 36 8.14 -6.72 -18.99
CA GLN A 36 7.58 -5.63 -18.17
C GLN A 36 6.18 -5.26 -18.63
N ARG A 37 5.27 -5.10 -17.68
CA ARG A 37 3.88 -4.69 -17.86
C ARG A 37 3.52 -3.61 -16.85
N PRO A 38 2.53 -2.75 -17.10
CA PRO A 38 2.01 -1.83 -16.09
C PRO A 38 1.43 -2.57 -14.88
N MET A 39 1.71 -2.10 -13.66
CA MET A 39 1.14 -2.68 -12.43
C MET A 39 -0.40 -2.63 -12.43
N ALA A 40 -1.00 -1.63 -13.08
CA ALA A 40 -2.44 -1.53 -13.24
C ALA A 40 -3.10 -2.69 -14.04
N MET A 41 -2.30 -3.55 -14.66
CA MET A 41 -2.82 -4.74 -15.37
C MET A 41 -3.15 -5.90 -14.43
N ILE A 42 -2.70 -5.86 -13.19
CA ILE A 42 -3.07 -6.86 -12.18
C ILE A 42 -3.83 -6.19 -11.06
N VAL A 43 -4.78 -6.92 -10.51
CA VAL A 43 -5.64 -6.44 -9.42
C VAL A 43 -5.45 -7.37 -8.23
N PRO A 44 -5.23 -6.83 -7.03
CA PRO A 44 -5.14 -7.66 -5.84
C PRO A 44 -6.45 -8.40 -5.57
N ASP A 45 -6.35 -9.63 -5.10
CA ASP A 45 -7.51 -10.43 -4.65
C ASP A 45 -8.08 -9.90 -3.33
N ALA A 46 -7.26 -9.17 -2.57
CA ALA A 46 -7.69 -8.43 -1.39
C ALA A 46 -6.78 -7.25 -1.12
N GLU A 47 -7.36 -6.20 -0.54
CA GLU A 47 -6.67 -5.03 -0.02
C GLU A 47 -6.97 -4.88 1.46
N TYR A 48 -5.93 -4.65 2.26
CA TYR A 48 -6.04 -4.46 3.70
C TYR A 48 -5.64 -3.03 4.03
N PRO A 49 -6.58 -2.19 4.46
CA PRO A 49 -6.25 -0.85 4.97
C PRO A 49 -5.38 -0.96 6.22
N ILE A 50 -4.29 -0.20 6.26
CA ILE A 50 -3.33 -0.20 7.36
C ILE A 50 -3.14 1.22 7.86
N ILE A 51 -3.12 1.36 9.18
CA ILE A 51 -2.83 2.63 9.83
C ILE A 51 -1.39 3.03 9.56
N GLY A 52 -1.17 4.14 8.89
CA GLY A 52 0.15 4.61 8.48
C GLY A 52 0.67 3.91 7.22
N GLY A 53 1.96 4.00 6.97
CA GLY A 53 2.61 3.36 5.84
C GLY A 53 3.09 1.95 6.20
N PRO A 54 2.41 0.87 5.78
CA PRO A 54 2.90 -0.48 6.02
C PRO A 54 4.26 -0.67 5.34
N ASP A 55 5.17 -1.32 6.07
CA ASP A 55 6.54 -1.55 5.64
C ASP A 55 6.83 -3.05 5.57
N TRP A 56 7.34 -3.67 6.62
CA TRP A 56 7.65 -5.08 6.66
C TRP A 56 6.41 -5.95 6.88
N LEU A 57 6.48 -7.19 6.38
CA LEU A 57 5.46 -8.21 6.55
C LEU A 57 6.02 -9.41 7.31
N ALA A 58 5.22 -9.99 8.21
CA ALA A 58 5.48 -11.29 8.82
C ALA A 58 4.27 -12.20 8.65
N MET A 59 4.54 -13.46 8.34
CA MET A 59 3.52 -14.46 8.06
C MET A 59 3.42 -15.43 9.24
N GLY A 60 2.20 -15.68 9.69
CA GLY A 60 1.86 -16.77 10.59
C GLY A 60 0.92 -17.76 9.89
N GLU A 61 0.48 -18.79 10.60
CA GLU A 61 -0.36 -19.84 10.02
C GLU A 61 -1.65 -19.29 9.39
N ASN A 62 -2.41 -18.47 10.12
CA ASN A 62 -3.65 -17.83 9.65
C ASN A 62 -3.65 -16.34 9.97
N GLN A 63 -2.51 -15.69 9.86
CA GLN A 63 -2.38 -14.29 10.19
C GLN A 63 -1.20 -13.65 9.48
N VAL A 64 -1.34 -12.38 9.14
CA VAL A 64 -0.31 -11.56 8.54
C VAL A 64 -0.13 -10.31 9.38
N TRP A 65 1.11 -9.96 9.65
CA TRP A 65 1.44 -8.78 10.43
C TRP A 65 2.25 -7.80 9.61
N THR A 66 2.05 -6.51 9.87
CA THR A 66 2.88 -5.44 9.30
C THR A 66 3.18 -4.39 10.35
N ASN A 67 4.38 -3.84 10.31
CA ASN A 67 4.69 -2.60 11.02
C ASN A 67 4.29 -1.40 10.16
N SER A 68 4.05 -0.28 10.80
CA SER A 68 3.66 0.96 10.12
C SER A 68 4.75 2.00 10.26
N ARG A 69 5.32 2.38 9.12
CA ARG A 69 6.36 3.40 9.03
C ARG A 69 5.82 4.74 9.55
N GLY A 70 6.54 5.31 10.51
CA GLY A 70 6.14 6.59 11.13
C GLY A 70 4.96 6.50 12.10
N GLN A 71 4.48 5.30 12.41
CA GLN A 71 3.55 5.00 13.49
C GLN A 71 4.24 4.14 14.54
N ASP A 72 3.78 4.25 15.79
CA ASP A 72 4.28 3.43 16.89
C ASP A 72 3.38 2.19 17.07
N LEU A 73 3.22 1.40 16.00
CA LEU A 73 2.31 0.25 16.01
C LEU A 73 2.67 -0.84 15.00
N VAL A 74 2.14 -2.04 15.25
CA VAL A 74 2.04 -3.12 14.29
C VAL A 74 0.56 -3.50 14.10
N SER A 75 0.19 -3.89 12.89
CA SER A 75 -1.19 -4.29 12.54
C SER A 75 -1.24 -5.76 12.20
N ARG A 76 -2.33 -6.43 12.60
CA ARG A 76 -2.64 -7.81 12.27
C ARG A 76 -3.76 -7.86 11.24
N MET A 77 -3.53 -8.61 10.19
CA MET A 77 -4.49 -8.90 9.14
C MET A 77 -4.94 -10.36 9.23
N ASP A 78 -6.21 -10.60 8.96
CA ASP A 78 -6.79 -11.92 8.86
C ASP A 78 -7.05 -12.25 7.39
N PRO A 79 -6.36 -13.25 6.82
CA PRO A 79 -6.51 -13.63 5.42
C PRO A 79 -7.86 -14.28 5.09
N ASP A 80 -8.60 -14.79 6.06
CA ASP A 80 -9.89 -15.42 5.84
C ASP A 80 -11.01 -14.40 5.72
N THR A 81 -10.98 -13.36 6.55
CA THR A 81 -11.98 -12.28 6.53
C THR A 81 -11.61 -11.10 5.64
N ASN A 82 -10.37 -11.06 5.13
CA ASN A 82 -9.79 -9.92 4.40
C ASN A 82 -9.88 -8.60 5.20
N ALA A 83 -9.62 -8.65 6.48
CA ALA A 83 -9.73 -7.52 7.38
C ALA A 83 -8.47 -7.29 8.21
N THR A 84 -8.21 -6.04 8.58
CA THR A 84 -7.30 -5.69 9.67
C THR A 84 -8.04 -5.86 10.99
N VAL A 85 -7.58 -6.83 11.81
CA VAL A 85 -8.33 -7.28 13.00
C VAL A 85 -7.73 -6.85 14.32
N ALA A 86 -6.49 -6.38 14.33
CA ALA A 86 -5.87 -5.85 15.54
C ALA A 86 -4.76 -4.85 15.23
N VAL A 87 -4.56 -3.93 16.18
CA VAL A 87 -3.46 -2.96 16.19
C VAL A 87 -2.81 -3.01 17.57
N VAL A 88 -1.49 -3.16 17.60
CA VAL A 88 -0.72 -3.30 18.84
C VAL A 88 0.34 -2.22 18.92
N PRO A 89 0.40 -1.43 20.01
CA PRO A 89 1.44 -0.42 20.19
C PRO A 89 2.84 -1.04 20.30
N VAL A 90 3.73 -0.60 19.40
CA VAL A 90 5.17 -0.94 19.41
C VAL A 90 5.93 0.33 19.07
N LYS A 91 6.82 0.76 19.94
CA LYS A 91 7.55 2.02 19.74
C LYS A 91 8.52 1.91 18.57
N ASN A 92 8.34 2.75 17.54
CA ASN A 92 9.16 2.79 16.34
C ASN A 92 9.56 1.39 15.81
N PRO A 93 8.60 0.56 15.36
CA PRO A 93 8.91 -0.71 14.74
C PRO A 93 9.56 -0.44 13.37
N CYS A 94 10.79 -0.85 13.17
CA CYS A 94 11.65 -0.28 12.14
C CYS A 94 12.34 -1.29 11.24
N SER A 95 12.20 -2.57 11.53
CA SER A 95 12.85 -3.64 10.78
C SER A 95 11.90 -4.80 10.55
N GLY A 96 12.39 -5.85 9.88
CA GLY A 96 11.62 -7.06 9.64
C GLY A 96 11.04 -7.66 10.91
N LEU A 97 9.93 -8.31 10.76
CA LEU A 97 9.16 -8.99 11.79
C LEU A 97 9.23 -10.50 11.57
N VAL A 98 9.04 -11.30 12.61
CA VAL A 98 8.85 -12.76 12.46
C VAL A 98 7.79 -13.28 13.43
N VAL A 99 6.92 -14.16 12.94
CA VAL A 99 5.99 -14.94 13.77
C VAL A 99 6.63 -16.27 14.11
N ALA A 100 6.69 -16.58 15.37
CA ALA A 100 7.29 -17.83 15.87
C ALA A 100 6.64 -18.24 17.20
N GLU A 101 6.34 -19.53 17.33
CA GLU A 101 5.82 -20.14 18.57
C GLU A 101 4.64 -19.36 19.17
N GLY A 102 3.64 -19.02 18.33
CA GLY A 102 2.44 -18.28 18.74
C GLY A 102 2.69 -16.82 19.15
N THR A 103 3.88 -16.29 18.85
CA THR A 103 4.21 -14.89 19.16
C THR A 103 4.80 -14.16 17.96
N LEU A 104 4.50 -12.86 17.82
CA LEU A 104 5.17 -11.95 16.91
C LEU A 104 6.39 -11.31 17.62
N TRP A 105 7.51 -11.29 16.93
CA TRP A 105 8.74 -10.63 17.35
C TRP A 105 8.96 -9.39 16.50
N ALA A 106 8.90 -8.22 17.13
CA ALA A 106 8.92 -6.93 16.46
C ALA A 106 10.04 -6.03 17.02
N PRO A 107 11.15 -5.85 16.30
CA PRO A 107 12.25 -5.00 16.75
C PRO A 107 11.87 -3.52 16.77
N SER A 108 12.30 -2.81 17.82
CA SER A 108 12.18 -1.36 17.99
C SER A 108 13.54 -0.68 17.86
N CYS A 109 13.65 0.26 16.92
CA CYS A 109 14.86 1.07 16.77
C CYS A 109 15.01 2.13 17.85
N ALA A 110 13.91 2.67 18.35
CA ALA A 110 13.94 3.73 19.37
C ALA A 110 14.35 3.19 20.74
N GLU A 111 13.79 2.05 21.14
CA GLU A 111 14.05 1.47 22.46
C GLU A 111 15.21 0.46 22.46
N LYS A 112 15.68 0.06 21.28
CA LYS A 112 16.71 -1.00 21.13
C LYS A 112 16.32 -2.31 21.82
N VAL A 113 15.06 -2.71 21.65
CA VAL A 113 14.51 -3.96 22.16
C VAL A 113 13.76 -4.70 21.06
N ILE A 114 13.48 -5.99 21.26
CA ILE A 114 12.50 -6.74 20.49
C ILE A 114 11.23 -6.85 21.35
N TYR A 115 10.10 -6.39 20.84
CA TYR A 115 8.80 -6.67 21.42
C TYR A 115 8.37 -8.08 21.08
N ARG A 116 7.93 -8.83 22.08
CA ARG A 116 7.27 -10.12 21.91
C ARG A 116 5.78 -9.96 22.18
N ILE A 117 4.95 -10.29 21.20
CA ILE A 117 3.51 -10.09 21.22
C ILE A 117 2.84 -11.45 21.06
N ASP A 118 1.99 -11.83 21.99
CA ASP A 118 1.16 -13.03 21.88
C ASP A 118 0.12 -12.84 20.75
N THR A 119 0.11 -13.74 19.78
CA THR A 119 -0.73 -13.60 18.57
C THR A 119 -2.19 -14.00 18.78
N THR A 120 -2.53 -14.62 19.90
CA THR A 120 -3.91 -14.95 20.27
C THR A 120 -4.57 -13.77 20.98
N THR A 121 -3.85 -13.17 21.94
CA THR A 121 -4.38 -12.08 22.77
C THR A 121 -4.06 -10.70 22.21
N ASN A 122 -3.14 -10.60 21.25
CA ASN A 122 -2.59 -9.34 20.72
C ASN A 122 -1.93 -8.46 21.81
N MET A 123 -1.40 -9.06 22.85
CA MET A 123 -0.77 -8.35 23.99
C MET A 123 0.74 -8.48 23.94
N VAL A 124 1.43 -7.39 24.30
CA VAL A 124 2.88 -7.43 24.54
C VAL A 124 3.16 -8.26 25.80
N VAL A 125 3.88 -9.36 25.65
CA VAL A 125 4.19 -10.29 26.74
C VAL A 125 5.64 -10.18 27.24
N ALA A 126 6.55 -9.62 26.42
CA ALA A 126 7.93 -9.36 26.83
C ALA A 126 8.59 -8.28 25.96
N LYS A 127 9.68 -7.70 26.48
CA LYS A 127 10.65 -6.89 25.74
C LYS A 127 12.05 -7.48 25.97
N VAL A 128 12.71 -7.87 24.89
CA VAL A 128 14.07 -8.43 24.95
C VAL A 128 15.08 -7.31 24.69
N PRO A 129 16.11 -7.11 25.55
CA PRO A 129 17.00 -5.95 25.46
C PRO A 129 18.09 -6.11 24.40
N VAL A 130 17.68 -6.27 23.14
CA VAL A 130 18.53 -6.24 21.96
C VAL A 130 17.79 -5.59 20.80
N GLY A 131 18.42 -4.64 20.12
CA GLY A 131 17.85 -3.93 18.99
C GLY A 131 18.53 -4.29 17.67
N PRO A 132 17.90 -3.95 16.54
CA PRO A 132 18.47 -4.22 15.22
C PRO A 132 19.68 -3.32 14.94
N ALA A 133 20.64 -3.87 14.17
CA ALA A 133 21.80 -3.13 13.66
C ALA A 133 21.39 -1.95 12.76
N ASN A 134 20.36 -2.17 11.94
CA ASN A 134 19.86 -1.23 10.95
C ASN A 134 18.34 -1.08 11.04
N ASN A 135 17.85 0.06 10.60
CA ASN A 135 16.42 0.38 10.63
C ASN A 135 15.60 -0.30 9.49
N GLU A 136 16.23 -1.14 8.71
CA GLU A 136 15.58 -1.91 7.64
C GLU A 136 16.19 -3.32 7.50
N GLY A 137 16.83 -3.80 8.55
CA GLY A 137 17.31 -5.17 8.64
C GLY A 137 16.16 -6.16 8.81
N SER A 138 16.44 -7.45 8.80
CA SER A 138 15.43 -8.46 9.11
C SER A 138 15.86 -9.35 10.26
N ILE A 139 14.87 -10.01 10.85
CA ILE A 139 14.96 -10.97 11.94
C ILE A 139 14.49 -12.33 11.45
N ALA A 140 15.08 -13.42 11.94
CA ALA A 140 14.70 -14.77 11.58
C ALA A 140 14.37 -15.63 12.81
N TYR A 141 13.50 -16.62 12.60
CA TYR A 141 13.29 -17.70 13.55
C TYR A 141 13.74 -19.03 12.95
N GLY A 142 14.44 -19.82 13.73
CA GLY A 142 14.80 -21.17 13.37
C GLY A 142 15.72 -21.84 14.37
N ALA A 143 15.78 -23.15 14.36
CA ALA A 143 16.48 -23.96 15.36
C ALA A 143 16.10 -23.55 16.81
N GLY A 144 14.81 -23.27 17.06
CA GLY A 144 14.27 -22.88 18.37
C GLY A 144 14.82 -21.56 18.89
N SER A 145 15.22 -20.63 18.02
CA SER A 145 15.80 -19.35 18.43
C SER A 145 15.45 -18.24 17.47
N ILE A 146 15.47 -17.00 17.98
CA ILE A 146 15.40 -15.79 17.20
C ILE A 146 16.82 -15.31 16.88
N TRP A 147 17.03 -14.88 15.65
CA TRP A 147 18.32 -14.43 15.13
C TRP A 147 18.20 -13.02 14.58
N LEU A 148 18.93 -12.07 15.14
CA LEU A 148 18.88 -10.66 14.78
C LEU A 148 20.28 -10.12 14.50
N PRO A 149 20.56 -9.57 13.30
CA PRO A 149 21.72 -8.70 13.11
C PRO A 149 21.61 -7.51 14.06
N SER A 150 22.50 -7.43 15.04
CA SER A 150 22.40 -6.51 16.19
C SER A 150 23.44 -5.40 16.21
N ASP A 151 24.56 -5.56 15.50
CA ASP A 151 25.59 -4.52 15.34
C ASP A 151 26.05 -4.44 13.87
N PRO A 152 26.07 -3.24 13.25
CA PRO A 152 26.55 -3.06 11.88
C PRO A 152 28.04 -3.39 11.69
N LYS A 153 28.82 -3.47 12.77
CA LYS A 153 30.21 -3.95 12.71
C LYS A 153 30.33 -5.44 12.42
N GLY A 154 29.22 -6.16 12.38
CA GLY A 154 29.14 -7.56 12.04
C GLY A 154 28.85 -8.45 13.24
N GLU A 155 27.63 -8.38 13.74
CA GLU A 155 27.19 -9.21 14.87
C GLU A 155 25.76 -9.69 14.66
N VAL A 156 25.50 -10.94 15.02
CA VAL A 156 24.17 -11.54 15.13
C VAL A 156 23.93 -11.98 16.56
N THR A 157 22.86 -11.47 17.17
CA THR A 157 22.40 -11.93 18.47
C THR A 157 21.39 -13.07 18.30
N ARG A 158 21.63 -14.17 19.04
CA ARG A 158 20.71 -15.29 19.20
C ARG A 158 19.91 -15.10 20.48
N VAL A 159 18.57 -15.11 20.39
CA VAL A 159 17.66 -15.02 21.54
C VAL A 159 16.94 -16.34 21.73
N ASP A 160 16.84 -16.79 22.96
CA ASP A 160 16.06 -17.96 23.37
C ASP A 160 14.60 -17.53 23.67
N PRO A 161 13.59 -18.01 22.88
CA PRO A 161 12.20 -17.68 23.10
C PRO A 161 11.63 -18.19 24.43
N ALA A 162 12.19 -19.27 24.99
CA ALA A 162 11.69 -19.84 26.25
C ALA A 162 11.99 -18.94 27.44
N THR A 163 13.16 -18.29 27.43
CA THR A 163 13.64 -17.45 28.53
C THR A 163 13.58 -15.95 28.23
N ASN A 164 13.36 -15.56 26.98
CA ASN A 164 13.54 -14.20 26.47
C ASN A 164 14.96 -13.66 26.69
N GLY A 165 15.93 -14.54 26.84
CA GLY A 165 17.34 -14.24 27.13
C GLY A 165 18.22 -14.28 25.90
N ILE A 166 19.34 -13.55 25.94
CA ILE A 166 20.39 -13.62 24.93
C ILE A 166 21.15 -14.93 25.12
N ALA A 167 21.06 -15.85 24.17
CA ALA A 167 21.75 -17.15 24.24
C ALA A 167 23.18 -17.12 23.68
N ALA A 168 23.43 -16.26 22.68
CA ALA A 168 24.76 -16.08 22.10
C ALA A 168 24.84 -14.78 21.30
N THR A 169 26.08 -14.30 21.14
CA THR A 169 26.47 -13.23 20.24
C THR A 169 27.52 -13.79 19.28
N ILE A 170 27.29 -13.67 17.98
CA ILE A 170 28.07 -14.35 16.95
C ILE A 170 28.66 -13.31 15.99
N PRO A 171 30.00 -13.24 15.88
CA PRO A 171 30.62 -12.35 14.91
C PRO A 171 30.39 -12.89 13.48
N VAL A 172 30.04 -11.97 12.56
CA VAL A 172 29.83 -12.20 11.14
C VAL A 172 30.52 -11.10 10.33
N ALA A 173 30.46 -11.14 9.02
CA ALA A 173 31.03 -10.08 8.18
C ALA A 173 30.40 -8.71 8.49
N PRO A 174 31.22 -7.63 8.54
CA PRO A 174 30.71 -6.26 8.77
C PRO A 174 29.69 -5.81 7.74
N GLY A 175 28.75 -4.96 8.16
CA GLY A 175 27.62 -4.55 7.32
C GLY A 175 26.52 -5.60 7.30
N SER A 176 26.42 -6.45 8.34
CA SER A 176 25.33 -7.40 8.51
C SER A 176 23.98 -6.70 8.52
N TYR A 177 23.05 -7.17 7.68
CA TYR A 177 21.81 -6.46 7.40
C TYR A 177 20.57 -7.33 7.61
N THR A 178 20.51 -8.45 6.91
CA THR A 178 19.36 -9.38 6.92
C THR A 178 19.81 -10.75 7.38
N ALA A 179 19.02 -11.39 8.23
CA ALA A 179 19.14 -12.79 8.57
C ALA A 179 17.90 -13.56 8.08
N VAL A 180 18.12 -14.75 7.52
CA VAL A 180 17.08 -15.74 7.22
C VAL A 180 17.47 -17.10 7.75
N PHE A 181 16.49 -17.92 8.13
CA PHE A 181 16.72 -19.31 8.50
C PHE A 181 16.16 -20.22 7.39
N GLY A 182 16.98 -21.14 6.95
CA GLY A 182 16.58 -22.16 6.00
C GLY A 182 17.61 -23.29 5.91
N TYR A 183 17.15 -24.48 5.58
CA TYR A 183 18.00 -25.65 5.36
C TYR A 183 18.92 -25.97 6.56
N GLY A 184 18.39 -25.74 7.78
CA GLY A 184 19.10 -26.00 9.04
C GLY A 184 20.21 -25.00 9.41
N ARG A 185 20.28 -23.86 8.74
CA ARG A 185 21.31 -22.82 8.95
C ARG A 185 20.73 -21.43 8.99
N VAL A 186 21.47 -20.50 9.58
CA VAL A 186 21.19 -19.05 9.55
C VAL A 186 22.11 -18.43 8.49
N TRP A 187 21.52 -17.69 7.60
CA TRP A 187 22.18 -17.01 6.48
C TRP A 187 22.11 -15.50 6.71
N VAL A 188 23.23 -14.80 6.66
CA VAL A 188 23.31 -13.38 6.99
C VAL A 188 23.98 -12.62 5.86
N ALA A 189 23.26 -11.70 5.23
CA ALA A 189 23.81 -10.83 4.21
C ALA A 189 24.66 -9.71 4.83
N SER A 190 25.83 -9.48 4.27
CA SER A 190 26.68 -8.33 4.54
C SER A 190 26.72 -7.42 3.31
N THR A 191 26.02 -6.29 3.40
CA THR A 191 25.90 -5.32 2.30
C THR A 191 27.26 -4.70 1.93
N ASP A 192 28.09 -4.40 2.95
CA ASP A 192 29.37 -3.73 2.76
C ASP A 192 30.44 -4.64 2.17
N LYS A 193 30.38 -5.93 2.49
CA LYS A 193 31.39 -6.91 2.06
C LYS A 193 30.96 -7.73 0.83
N SER A 194 29.68 -7.64 0.45
CA SER A 194 29.10 -8.44 -0.64
C SER A 194 29.31 -9.94 -0.41
N VAL A 195 29.03 -10.39 0.80
CA VAL A 195 29.09 -11.80 1.21
C VAL A 195 27.85 -12.22 1.97
N VAL A 196 27.60 -13.51 1.98
CA VAL A 196 26.64 -14.18 2.87
C VAL A 196 27.40 -15.03 3.86
N SER A 197 27.34 -14.70 5.15
CA SER A 197 27.86 -15.52 6.26
C SER A 197 26.87 -16.63 6.61
N VAL A 198 27.33 -17.85 6.77
CA VAL A 198 26.50 -19.01 7.11
C VAL A 198 26.81 -19.45 8.54
N ILE A 199 25.83 -19.37 9.45
CA ILE A 199 25.98 -19.77 10.84
C ILE A 199 25.40 -21.17 11.05
N HIS A 200 26.14 -22.03 11.70
CA HIS A 200 25.66 -23.32 12.18
C HIS A 200 25.04 -23.15 13.58
N PRO A 201 23.70 -23.35 13.74
CA PRO A 201 22.99 -22.94 14.95
C PRO A 201 23.37 -23.73 16.20
N ALA A 202 23.81 -25.00 16.09
CA ALA A 202 24.19 -25.78 17.24
C ALA A 202 25.57 -25.37 17.81
N SER A 203 26.49 -24.85 16.99
CA SER A 203 27.84 -24.44 17.43
C SER A 203 27.95 -22.93 17.61
N ASN A 204 26.97 -22.12 17.15
CA ASN A 204 27.05 -20.66 17.13
C ASN A 204 28.30 -20.15 16.37
N LYS A 205 28.71 -20.81 15.31
CA LYS A 205 29.89 -20.44 14.53
C LYS A 205 29.55 -20.20 13.06
N VAL A 206 30.21 -19.22 12.47
CA VAL A 206 30.24 -19.06 11.02
C VAL A 206 31.02 -20.24 10.43
N ILE A 207 30.42 -20.95 9.48
CA ILE A 207 31.00 -22.13 8.81
C ILE A 207 31.35 -21.87 7.34
N ALA A 208 30.82 -20.80 6.75
CA ALA A 208 31.15 -20.37 5.41
C ALA A 208 30.87 -18.85 5.25
N GLU A 209 31.64 -18.23 4.35
CA GLU A 209 31.36 -16.90 3.79
C GLU A 209 31.32 -17.04 2.27
N ILE A 210 30.17 -16.70 1.68
CA ILE A 210 29.90 -16.92 0.25
C ILE A 210 29.91 -15.56 -0.43
N PRO A 211 30.86 -15.28 -1.34
CA PRO A 211 30.83 -14.06 -2.14
C PRO A 211 29.59 -14.05 -3.05
N VAL A 212 28.91 -12.93 -3.10
CA VAL A 212 27.75 -12.67 -3.94
C VAL A 212 27.90 -11.33 -4.66
N ASP A 213 26.97 -10.98 -5.51
CA ASP A 213 26.99 -9.69 -6.20
C ASP A 213 26.89 -8.51 -5.25
N LYS A 214 27.24 -7.32 -5.75
CA LYS A 214 27.41 -6.10 -4.96
C LYS A 214 26.12 -5.65 -4.28
N GLY A 215 26.24 -5.38 -2.98
CA GLY A 215 25.17 -4.81 -2.17
C GLY A 215 24.04 -5.78 -1.87
N PRO A 216 24.30 -7.05 -1.42
CA PRO A 216 23.26 -7.94 -0.95
C PRO A 216 22.60 -7.32 0.28
N ARG A 217 21.30 -7.09 0.21
CA ARG A 217 20.59 -6.43 1.28
C ARG A 217 19.49 -7.29 1.87
N PHE A 218 18.68 -7.89 1.03
CA PHE A 218 17.57 -8.73 1.45
C PHE A 218 17.76 -10.16 0.98
N MET A 219 17.21 -11.10 1.75
CA MET A 219 17.36 -12.52 1.53
C MET A 219 16.05 -13.27 1.68
N ALA A 220 15.95 -14.40 0.99
CA ALA A 220 14.90 -15.38 1.17
C ALA A 220 15.49 -16.81 1.18
N ALA A 221 14.84 -17.71 1.91
CA ALA A 221 15.11 -19.15 1.84
C ALA A 221 13.83 -19.88 1.42
N GLY A 222 13.89 -20.62 0.35
CA GLY A 222 12.75 -21.35 -0.21
C GLY A 222 13.05 -21.85 -1.60
N GLU A 223 12.12 -22.66 -2.15
CA GLU A 223 12.24 -23.26 -3.49
C GLU A 223 13.55 -24.04 -3.71
N GLY A 224 14.07 -24.69 -2.66
CA GLY A 224 15.29 -25.48 -2.70
C GLY A 224 16.60 -24.69 -2.55
N TYR A 225 16.55 -23.37 -2.43
CA TYR A 225 17.72 -22.50 -2.47
C TYR A 225 17.64 -21.34 -1.44
N VAL A 226 18.78 -20.67 -1.28
CA VAL A 226 18.85 -19.36 -0.60
C VAL A 226 19.13 -18.29 -1.65
N TRP A 227 18.47 -17.17 -1.50
CA TRP A 227 18.45 -16.10 -2.49
C TRP A 227 18.84 -14.76 -1.86
N THR A 228 19.63 -13.97 -2.58
CA THR A 228 19.96 -12.59 -2.18
C THR A 228 19.50 -11.60 -3.23
N LEU A 229 18.90 -10.51 -2.81
CA LEU A 229 18.64 -9.32 -3.65
C LEU A 229 19.84 -8.38 -3.54
N ASN A 230 20.58 -8.25 -4.63
CA ASN A 230 21.81 -7.47 -4.70
C ASN A 230 21.48 -6.07 -5.28
N GLN A 231 21.19 -5.14 -4.40
CA GLN A 231 20.70 -3.81 -4.81
C GLN A 231 21.76 -2.95 -5.51
N GLY A 232 23.05 -3.24 -5.28
CA GLY A 232 24.13 -2.52 -5.95
C GLY A 232 24.25 -2.81 -7.43
N THR A 233 23.88 -4.02 -7.86
CA THR A 233 23.95 -4.48 -9.27
C THR A 233 22.56 -4.66 -9.90
N GLY A 234 21.51 -4.76 -9.11
CA GLY A 234 20.17 -5.05 -9.61
C GLY A 234 19.99 -6.51 -10.01
N THR A 235 20.68 -7.42 -9.31
CA THR A 235 20.66 -8.87 -9.57
C THR A 235 20.10 -9.65 -8.39
N VAL A 236 19.76 -10.92 -8.64
CA VAL A 236 19.43 -11.90 -7.60
C VAL A 236 20.42 -13.05 -7.68
N THR A 237 21.12 -13.34 -6.57
CA THR A 237 22.02 -14.49 -6.49
C THR A 237 21.29 -15.69 -5.91
N LYS A 238 21.43 -16.85 -6.56
CA LYS A 238 20.93 -18.17 -6.16
C LYS A 238 22.06 -18.97 -5.53
N ILE A 239 21.88 -19.43 -4.30
CA ILE A 239 22.87 -20.19 -3.52
C ILE A 239 22.33 -21.59 -3.24
N ASP A 240 23.09 -22.61 -3.54
CA ASP A 240 22.79 -23.98 -3.12
C ASP A 240 23.09 -24.13 -1.61
N PRO A 241 22.09 -24.48 -0.79
CA PRO A 241 22.27 -24.56 0.67
C PRO A 241 23.08 -25.77 1.13
N LEU A 242 23.22 -26.78 0.30
CA LEU A 242 23.98 -28.02 0.64
C LEU A 242 25.47 -27.80 0.41
N THR A 243 25.81 -27.28 -0.77
CA THR A 243 27.23 -27.02 -1.14
C THR A 243 27.72 -25.66 -0.65
N MET A 244 26.79 -24.76 -0.25
CA MET A 244 27.09 -23.36 0.14
C MET A 244 27.84 -22.61 -0.96
N THR A 245 27.41 -22.79 -2.22
CA THR A 245 28.01 -22.13 -3.39
C THR A 245 26.96 -21.40 -4.22
N VAL A 246 27.39 -20.35 -4.91
CA VAL A 246 26.54 -19.65 -5.89
C VAL A 246 26.36 -20.56 -7.11
N VAL A 247 25.10 -20.79 -7.50
CA VAL A 247 24.74 -21.59 -8.67
C VAL A 247 24.17 -20.77 -9.82
N ALA A 248 23.70 -19.54 -9.55
CA ALA A 248 23.29 -18.59 -10.57
C ALA A 248 23.30 -17.16 -10.03
N THR A 249 23.52 -16.21 -10.94
CA THR A 249 23.25 -14.78 -10.73
C THR A 249 22.31 -14.31 -11.84
N ILE A 250 21.15 -13.79 -11.46
CA ILE A 250 20.03 -13.47 -12.35
C ILE A 250 19.92 -11.94 -12.43
N ASP A 251 20.08 -11.40 -13.62
CA ASP A 251 19.85 -9.96 -13.84
C ASP A 251 18.34 -9.66 -13.83
N VAL A 252 17.89 -8.92 -12.81
CA VAL A 252 16.51 -8.45 -12.70
C VAL A 252 16.37 -6.99 -13.16
N GLY A 253 17.50 -6.33 -13.47
CA GLY A 253 17.53 -4.96 -13.97
C GLY A 253 17.06 -3.92 -12.96
N LEU A 254 17.13 -4.20 -11.66
CA LEU A 254 16.54 -3.38 -10.60
C LEU A 254 17.59 -2.94 -9.57
N PRO A 255 18.62 -2.17 -9.96
CA PRO A 255 19.54 -1.58 -8.98
C PRO A 255 18.82 -0.46 -8.21
N GLY A 256 19.22 -0.23 -6.96
CA GLY A 256 18.66 0.87 -6.18
C GLY A 256 18.46 0.53 -4.70
N THR A 257 17.53 1.25 -4.07
CA THR A 257 17.21 1.11 -2.64
C THR A 257 15.71 0.90 -2.44
N GLY A 258 15.35 0.30 -1.31
CA GLY A 258 14.00 -0.14 -1.01
C GLY A 258 13.73 -1.53 -1.56
N GLY A 259 12.55 -2.06 -1.34
CA GLY A 259 12.17 -3.39 -1.83
C GLY A 259 12.56 -4.53 -0.91
N ASP A 260 12.29 -5.76 -1.38
CA ASP A 260 12.44 -6.99 -0.62
C ASP A 260 12.42 -8.21 -1.55
N ILE A 261 12.65 -9.41 -1.02
CA ILE A 261 12.64 -10.68 -1.76
C ILE A 261 11.95 -11.77 -0.96
N ALA A 262 11.18 -12.61 -1.62
CA ALA A 262 10.56 -13.80 -1.05
C ALA A 262 10.69 -14.98 -1.99
N ALA A 263 10.69 -16.21 -1.46
CA ALA A 263 10.71 -17.44 -2.23
C ALA A 263 9.58 -18.37 -1.76
N GLY A 264 8.78 -18.83 -2.69
CA GLY A 264 7.61 -19.68 -2.44
C GLY A 264 6.67 -19.69 -3.64
N GLU A 265 5.69 -20.59 -3.62
CA GLU A 265 4.69 -20.74 -4.68
C GLU A 265 5.33 -20.99 -6.07
N GLY A 266 6.41 -21.77 -6.10
CA GLY A 266 7.12 -22.17 -7.33
C GLY A 266 7.96 -21.05 -7.96
N ALA A 267 8.21 -19.96 -7.27
CA ALA A 267 8.93 -18.82 -7.82
C ALA A 267 9.75 -18.06 -6.76
N VAL A 268 10.59 -17.15 -7.24
CA VAL A 268 11.18 -16.09 -6.43
C VAL A 268 10.54 -14.77 -6.83
N TRP A 269 10.18 -14.00 -5.82
CA TRP A 269 9.44 -12.77 -5.95
C TRP A 269 10.28 -11.61 -5.42
N VAL A 270 10.40 -10.55 -6.22
CA VAL A 270 11.15 -9.36 -5.86
C VAL A 270 10.25 -8.14 -5.97
N THR A 271 10.31 -7.28 -4.98
CA THR A 271 9.76 -5.92 -5.05
C THR A 271 10.89 -4.90 -5.05
N MET A 272 10.75 -3.86 -5.82
CA MET A 272 11.61 -2.69 -5.83
C MET A 272 10.75 -1.45 -6.08
N ARG A 273 11.25 -0.28 -5.68
CA ARG A 273 10.55 0.98 -5.95
C ARG A 273 10.26 1.14 -7.44
N ASP A 274 9.03 1.52 -7.79
CA ASP A 274 8.50 1.67 -9.15
C ASP A 274 8.42 0.37 -9.98
N VAL A 275 8.85 -0.78 -9.43
CA VAL A 275 8.64 -2.12 -9.98
C VAL A 275 8.21 -3.05 -8.84
N PRO A 276 6.97 -2.88 -8.36
CA PRO A 276 6.51 -3.52 -7.13
C PRO A 276 6.44 -5.03 -7.18
N LEU A 277 6.42 -5.64 -8.36
CA LEU A 277 6.31 -7.09 -8.45
C LEU A 277 7.13 -7.64 -9.62
N THR A 278 8.11 -8.48 -9.30
CA THR A 278 8.91 -9.27 -10.25
C THR A 278 8.81 -10.73 -9.88
N ARG A 279 8.55 -11.62 -10.87
CA ARG A 279 8.54 -13.07 -10.73
C ARG A 279 9.72 -13.67 -11.47
N ILE A 280 10.50 -14.50 -10.76
CA ILE A 280 11.63 -15.24 -11.31
C ILE A 280 11.27 -16.73 -11.30
N GLU A 281 11.41 -17.39 -12.43
CA GLU A 281 11.24 -18.83 -12.57
C GLU A 281 12.47 -19.55 -12.01
N VAL A 282 12.27 -20.41 -11.01
CA VAL A 282 13.35 -21.08 -10.29
C VAL A 282 14.11 -22.08 -11.16
N ALA A 283 13.39 -22.81 -12.03
CA ALA A 283 13.99 -23.87 -12.85
C ALA A 283 14.88 -23.31 -13.98
N THR A 284 14.50 -22.16 -14.55
CA THR A 284 15.20 -21.58 -15.70
C THR A 284 16.10 -20.40 -15.33
N ASN A 285 16.03 -19.92 -14.08
CA ASN A 285 16.72 -18.71 -13.61
C ASN A 285 16.40 -17.48 -14.47
N THR A 286 15.15 -17.35 -14.92
CA THR A 286 14.72 -16.24 -15.79
C THR A 286 13.64 -15.39 -15.15
N VAL A 287 13.70 -14.07 -15.38
CA VAL A 287 12.60 -13.16 -15.06
C VAL A 287 11.47 -13.41 -16.05
N THR A 288 10.32 -13.85 -15.56
CA THR A 288 9.15 -14.16 -16.38
C THR A 288 8.12 -13.04 -16.43
N HIS A 289 8.00 -12.29 -15.34
CA HIS A 289 7.05 -11.18 -15.23
C HIS A 289 7.66 -10.05 -14.41
N GLN A 290 7.44 -8.83 -14.86
CA GLN A 290 7.68 -7.61 -14.09
C GLN A 290 6.51 -6.66 -14.25
N PHE A 291 6.00 -6.15 -13.14
CA PHE A 291 4.94 -5.17 -13.12
C PHE A 291 5.49 -3.85 -12.60
N ALA A 292 5.48 -2.84 -13.48
CA ALA A 292 6.01 -1.52 -13.21
C ALA A 292 4.90 -0.52 -12.93
N GLY A 293 5.09 0.31 -11.94
CA GLY A 293 4.12 1.32 -11.50
C GLY A 293 4.29 1.64 -10.02
N PRO A 294 3.39 2.42 -9.46
CA PRO A 294 3.44 2.73 -8.03
C PRO A 294 3.05 1.52 -7.17
N GLY A 295 3.56 1.47 -5.94
CA GLY A 295 3.33 0.41 -4.96
C GLY A 295 4.58 -0.42 -4.67
N GLY A 296 4.45 -1.31 -3.70
CA GLY A 296 5.47 -2.26 -3.27
C GLY A 296 6.54 -1.66 -2.37
N ASP A 297 6.83 -2.41 -1.30
CA ASP A 297 7.97 -2.18 -0.41
C ASP A 297 8.46 -3.53 0.13
N ALA A 298 7.73 -4.20 1.05
CA ALA A 298 8.05 -5.57 1.44
C ALA A 298 7.16 -6.60 0.72
N ILE A 299 7.68 -7.79 0.53
CA ILE A 299 7.00 -8.91 -0.13
C ILE A 299 7.13 -10.19 0.70
N ARG A 300 6.02 -10.93 0.84
CA ARG A 300 6.00 -12.27 1.44
C ARG A 300 5.13 -13.20 0.62
N VAL A 301 5.38 -14.48 0.73
CA VAL A 301 4.66 -15.51 -0.02
C VAL A 301 4.25 -16.61 0.94
N LEU A 302 2.96 -16.90 1.00
CA LEU A 302 2.42 -17.98 1.82
C LEU A 302 0.99 -18.32 1.39
N HIS A 303 0.62 -19.60 1.52
CA HIS A 303 -0.73 -20.12 1.27
C HIS A 303 -1.31 -19.73 -0.09
N GLY A 304 -0.54 -19.97 -1.15
CA GLY A 304 -0.95 -19.69 -2.53
C GLY A 304 -0.96 -18.20 -2.90
N SER A 305 -0.51 -17.34 -2.00
CA SER A 305 -0.62 -15.89 -2.18
C SER A 305 0.72 -15.15 -2.06
N VAL A 306 0.85 -14.10 -2.84
CA VAL A 306 1.90 -13.07 -2.73
C VAL A 306 1.30 -11.87 -2.00
N TRP A 307 1.97 -11.44 -0.95
CA TRP A 307 1.59 -10.31 -0.12
C TRP A 307 2.57 -9.16 -0.32
N LEU A 308 2.06 -7.96 -0.54
CA LEU A 308 2.86 -6.80 -0.90
C LEU A 308 2.43 -5.58 -0.08
N SER A 309 3.34 -5.01 0.68
CA SER A 309 3.05 -3.76 1.41
C SER A 309 3.16 -2.54 0.49
N ASN A 310 2.30 -1.56 0.72
CA ASN A 310 2.24 -0.31 -0.04
C ASN A 310 2.20 0.88 0.92
N GLY A 311 3.36 1.27 1.42
CA GLY A 311 3.48 2.35 2.39
C GLY A 311 2.89 3.69 1.93
N ARG A 312 2.85 3.93 0.62
CA ARG A 312 2.29 5.14 0.03
C ARG A 312 0.77 5.18 0.06
N TRP A 313 0.12 4.02 -0.05
CA TRP A 313 -1.34 3.90 -0.10
C TRP A 313 -1.93 3.37 1.19
N SER A 314 -1.08 3.21 2.22
CA SER A 314 -1.52 2.74 3.52
C SER A 314 -2.31 1.43 3.45
N ASN A 315 -1.88 0.52 2.58
CA ASN A 315 -2.52 -0.78 2.45
C ASN A 315 -1.52 -1.92 2.20
N VAL A 316 -1.99 -3.13 2.37
CA VAL A 316 -1.30 -4.35 1.96
C VAL A 316 -2.16 -5.03 0.90
N TRP A 317 -1.56 -5.42 -0.21
CA TRP A 317 -2.21 -6.20 -1.26
C TRP A 317 -1.95 -7.68 -1.10
N ARG A 318 -2.94 -8.50 -1.41
CA ARG A 318 -2.81 -9.94 -1.58
C ARG A 318 -3.15 -10.32 -3.01
N PHE A 319 -2.28 -11.08 -3.66
CA PHE A 319 -2.49 -11.66 -4.98
C PHE A 319 -2.41 -13.18 -4.89
N GLN A 320 -3.28 -13.92 -5.56
CA GLN A 320 -3.05 -15.34 -5.79
C GLN A 320 -1.85 -15.52 -6.71
N ALA A 321 -0.83 -16.25 -6.26
CA ALA A 321 0.42 -16.44 -7.00
C ALA A 321 0.17 -17.04 -8.39
N SER A 322 -0.76 -18.00 -8.51
CA SER A 322 -1.14 -18.64 -9.77
C SER A 322 -1.77 -17.70 -10.80
N LYS A 323 -2.31 -16.56 -10.37
CA LYS A 323 -2.91 -15.56 -11.27
C LYS A 323 -1.90 -14.58 -11.85
N ILE A 324 -0.71 -14.47 -11.27
CA ILE A 324 0.32 -13.51 -11.73
C ILE A 324 0.93 -13.90 -13.08
N THR A 325 0.75 -15.13 -13.52
CA THR A 325 1.19 -15.60 -14.84
C THR A 325 0.38 -15.02 -16.01
N ASN A 326 -0.80 -14.47 -15.74
CA ASN A 326 -1.69 -13.89 -16.73
C ASN A 326 -2.11 -12.48 -16.31
N THR A 327 -2.37 -11.60 -17.29
CA THR A 327 -3.09 -10.35 -17.06
C THR A 327 -4.50 -10.70 -16.56
N VAL A 328 -4.73 -10.59 -15.27
CA VAL A 328 -6.04 -10.87 -14.70
C VAL A 328 -6.94 -9.66 -14.94
N PRO A 329 -8.09 -9.82 -15.59
CA PRO A 329 -9.12 -8.81 -15.58
C PRO A 329 -9.48 -8.48 -14.12
N ASN A 330 -9.85 -7.23 -13.88
CA ASN A 330 -10.33 -6.74 -12.60
C ASN A 330 -11.25 -7.79 -11.96
N SER A 331 -10.81 -8.45 -10.90
CA SER A 331 -11.62 -9.46 -10.24
C SER A 331 -12.45 -8.80 -9.15
N TRP A 332 -13.75 -8.92 -9.23
CA TRP A 332 -14.67 -8.44 -8.20
C TRP A 332 -14.36 -9.03 -6.81
N THR A 333 -13.68 -10.19 -6.76
CA THR A 333 -13.29 -10.87 -5.51
C THR A 333 -12.22 -10.13 -4.73
N THR A 334 -11.58 -9.13 -5.32
CA THR A 334 -10.50 -8.35 -4.70
C THR A 334 -10.91 -7.73 -3.36
N GLN A 335 -12.17 -7.40 -3.20
CA GLN A 335 -12.69 -6.75 -2.00
C GLN A 335 -14.00 -7.36 -1.53
N ALA A 336 -14.25 -8.60 -1.93
CA ALA A 336 -15.46 -9.30 -1.52
C ALA A 336 -15.51 -9.51 -0.01
N LYS A 337 -16.70 -9.31 0.57
CA LYS A 337 -17.01 -9.67 1.95
C LYS A 337 -17.48 -11.11 2.01
N ARG A 338 -17.06 -11.82 3.04
CA ARG A 338 -17.58 -13.13 3.37
C ARG A 338 -18.80 -12.95 4.27
N ALA A 339 -19.95 -13.42 3.84
CA ALA A 339 -21.19 -13.33 4.59
C ALA A 339 -21.64 -14.70 5.07
N ASP A 340 -21.91 -14.80 6.36
CA ASP A 340 -22.58 -15.91 7.02
C ASP A 340 -24.09 -15.60 7.02
N LEU A 341 -24.85 -16.30 6.20
CA LEU A 341 -26.27 -16.02 6.01
C LEU A 341 -27.15 -16.68 7.05
N ASP A 342 -26.67 -17.72 7.71
CA ASP A 342 -27.47 -18.50 8.68
C ASP A 342 -27.02 -18.34 10.14
N GLY A 343 -25.96 -17.60 10.37
CA GLY A 343 -25.44 -17.27 11.70
C GLY A 343 -24.73 -18.44 12.39
N ASN A 344 -24.25 -19.43 11.62
CA ASN A 344 -23.57 -20.59 12.18
C ASN A 344 -22.04 -20.38 12.36
N GLY A 345 -21.51 -19.20 12.01
CA GLY A 345 -20.11 -18.85 12.11
C GLY A 345 -19.27 -19.25 10.90
N THR A 346 -19.87 -19.88 9.88
CA THR A 346 -19.20 -20.26 8.64
C THR A 346 -19.73 -19.41 7.49
N PRO A 347 -18.87 -18.71 6.73
CA PRO A 347 -19.34 -17.93 5.59
C PRO A 347 -19.99 -18.78 4.50
N ASP A 348 -21.17 -18.37 4.05
CA ASP A 348 -21.95 -19.04 3.01
C ASP A 348 -21.70 -18.48 1.61
N VAL A 349 -21.39 -17.18 1.50
CA VAL A 349 -21.30 -16.48 0.23
C VAL A 349 -20.25 -15.39 0.27
N LEU A 350 -19.52 -15.22 -0.85
CA LEU A 350 -18.77 -14.02 -1.13
C LEU A 350 -19.71 -12.97 -1.74
N VAL A 351 -19.68 -11.77 -1.22
CA VAL A 351 -20.49 -10.63 -1.66
C VAL A 351 -19.55 -9.52 -2.12
N GLU A 352 -19.74 -9.03 -3.35
CA GLU A 352 -18.94 -7.91 -3.84
C GLU A 352 -19.18 -6.66 -2.98
N ASP A 353 -18.11 -6.10 -2.43
CA ASP A 353 -18.12 -4.79 -1.78
C ASP A 353 -17.78 -3.72 -2.82
N LEU A 354 -18.79 -3.35 -3.60
CA LEU A 354 -18.64 -2.43 -4.71
C LEU A 354 -18.11 -1.07 -4.24
N ARG A 355 -17.08 -0.54 -4.89
CA ARG A 355 -16.39 0.69 -4.48
C ARG A 355 -17.06 1.95 -4.98
N VAL A 356 -17.62 1.89 -6.18
CA VAL A 356 -18.29 3.01 -6.83
C VAL A 356 -19.36 2.48 -7.77
N TRP A 357 -20.46 3.20 -7.91
CA TRP A 357 -21.48 2.90 -8.93
C TRP A 357 -21.72 4.12 -9.80
N LEU A 358 -22.31 3.90 -10.97
CA LEU A 358 -22.33 4.87 -12.06
C LEU A 358 -23.75 5.21 -12.48
N PRO A 359 -24.28 6.41 -12.16
CA PRO A 359 -25.63 6.79 -12.51
C PRO A 359 -25.91 6.65 -14.02
N GLY A 360 -27.02 5.99 -14.35
CA GLY A 360 -27.44 5.76 -15.72
C GLY A 360 -26.64 4.71 -16.51
N LYS A 361 -25.68 4.04 -15.86
CA LYS A 361 -24.94 2.92 -16.47
C LYS A 361 -25.39 1.60 -15.85
N PRO A 362 -25.38 0.50 -16.64
CA PRO A 362 -25.57 -0.83 -16.08
C PRO A 362 -24.46 -1.12 -15.04
N THR A 363 -24.87 -1.46 -13.82
CA THR A 363 -23.97 -1.85 -12.74
C THR A 363 -24.17 -3.33 -12.48
N ALA A 364 -23.11 -4.10 -12.52
CA ALA A 364 -23.11 -5.53 -12.20
C ALA A 364 -22.62 -5.72 -10.76
N PHE A 365 -23.36 -6.51 -10.01
CA PHE A 365 -22.99 -7.01 -8.69
C PHE A 365 -22.68 -8.50 -8.77
N HIS A 366 -21.63 -8.93 -8.12
CA HIS A 366 -21.21 -10.30 -8.11
C HIS A 366 -21.38 -10.93 -6.72
N ALA A 367 -21.76 -12.21 -6.73
CA ALA A 367 -21.75 -13.04 -5.54
C ALA A 367 -21.26 -14.44 -5.91
N ARG A 368 -20.59 -15.14 -5.00
CA ARG A 368 -20.13 -16.51 -5.19
C ARG A 368 -20.51 -17.34 -3.96
N PRO A 369 -21.36 -18.37 -4.11
CA PRO A 369 -21.62 -19.32 -3.05
C PRO A 369 -20.32 -20.01 -2.60
N LEU A 370 -20.12 -20.12 -1.30
CA LEU A 370 -19.04 -20.87 -0.66
C LEU A 370 -19.52 -22.24 -0.17
N THR A 371 -20.83 -22.35 0.08
CA THR A 371 -21.47 -23.58 0.51
C THR A 371 -22.59 -23.99 -0.47
N PRO A 372 -22.88 -25.29 -0.63
CA PRO A 372 -24.00 -25.74 -1.48
C PRO A 372 -25.37 -25.18 -1.07
N ALA A 373 -25.55 -24.90 0.21
CA ALA A 373 -26.82 -24.38 0.77
C ALA A 373 -27.10 -22.94 0.30
N ALA A 374 -26.07 -22.14 0.02
CA ALA A 374 -26.20 -20.79 -0.48
C ALA A 374 -26.49 -20.73 -2.00
N GLY A 375 -26.35 -21.85 -2.73
CA GLY A 375 -26.35 -21.86 -4.20
C GLY A 375 -27.72 -21.85 -4.88
N THR A 376 -28.86 -21.83 -4.16
CA THR A 376 -30.14 -22.20 -4.78
C THR A 376 -30.99 -21.05 -5.28
N ALA A 377 -30.89 -19.84 -4.80
CA ALA A 377 -31.53 -18.64 -5.37
C ALA A 377 -31.03 -17.40 -4.63
N LEU A 378 -29.97 -16.80 -5.12
CA LEU A 378 -29.51 -15.53 -4.58
C LEU A 378 -30.33 -14.37 -5.14
N THR A 379 -30.61 -13.40 -4.28
CA THR A 379 -31.30 -12.15 -4.62
C THR A 379 -30.53 -10.97 -4.05
N LEU A 380 -30.30 -9.96 -4.86
CA LEU A 380 -29.77 -8.68 -4.41
C LEU A 380 -30.95 -7.83 -3.95
N LYS A 381 -31.07 -7.60 -2.65
CA LYS A 381 -32.01 -6.61 -2.11
C LYS A 381 -31.34 -5.26 -2.08
N THR A 382 -31.96 -4.28 -2.69
CA THR A 382 -31.37 -2.96 -2.86
C THR A 382 -32.43 -1.87 -2.91
N THR A 383 -31.99 -0.61 -2.92
CA THR A 383 -32.85 0.56 -3.17
C THR A 383 -32.40 1.21 -4.48
N LEU A 384 -33.24 1.14 -5.50
CA LEU A 384 -32.98 1.73 -6.82
C LEU A 384 -33.95 2.90 -7.04
N ASN A 385 -33.43 4.07 -7.44
CA ASN A 385 -34.23 5.27 -7.69
C ASN A 385 -35.24 5.55 -6.53
N GLY A 386 -34.74 5.41 -5.27
CA GLY A 386 -35.53 5.63 -4.06
C GLY A 386 -36.57 4.54 -3.73
N LYS A 387 -36.61 3.43 -4.49
CA LYS A 387 -37.57 2.33 -4.27
C LYS A 387 -36.83 1.03 -3.95
N LYS A 388 -37.36 0.27 -2.99
CA LYS A 388 -36.86 -1.08 -2.69
C LYS A 388 -37.05 -1.96 -3.92
N ALA A 389 -36.04 -2.74 -4.27
CA ALA A 389 -36.02 -3.65 -5.40
C ALA A 389 -35.31 -4.96 -5.01
N ASP A 390 -35.86 -6.05 -5.53
CA ASP A 390 -35.27 -7.38 -5.47
C ASP A 390 -34.75 -7.72 -6.87
N VAL A 391 -33.43 -7.78 -7.05
CA VAL A 391 -32.80 -8.10 -8.34
C VAL A 391 -32.28 -9.53 -8.28
N PRO A 392 -32.78 -10.43 -9.14
CA PRO A 392 -32.33 -11.82 -9.14
C PRO A 392 -30.90 -11.92 -9.66
N PHE A 393 -30.12 -12.82 -9.03
CA PHE A 393 -28.82 -13.19 -9.56
C PHE A 393 -28.94 -14.24 -10.66
N VAL A 394 -28.18 -14.06 -11.72
CA VAL A 394 -28.05 -15.03 -12.82
C VAL A 394 -26.69 -15.72 -12.71
N LYS A 395 -26.69 -17.05 -12.72
CA LYS A 395 -25.46 -17.84 -12.66
C LYS A 395 -24.62 -17.62 -13.92
N THR A 396 -23.36 -17.25 -13.74
CA THR A 396 -22.39 -16.96 -14.82
C THR A 396 -21.04 -17.63 -14.47
N GLY A 397 -20.82 -18.84 -14.95
CA GLY A 397 -19.69 -19.67 -14.53
C GLY A 397 -19.81 -20.07 -13.06
N ASP A 398 -18.77 -19.77 -12.28
CA ASP A 398 -18.76 -20.01 -10.82
C ASP A 398 -19.44 -18.88 -10.04
N ASP A 399 -19.70 -17.75 -10.69
CA ASP A 399 -20.28 -16.55 -10.08
C ASP A 399 -21.78 -16.44 -10.34
N TYR A 400 -22.40 -15.59 -9.55
CA TYR A 400 -23.76 -15.11 -9.73
C TYR A 400 -23.69 -13.60 -9.95
N VAL A 401 -24.38 -13.09 -10.97
CA VAL A 401 -24.34 -11.67 -11.35
C VAL A 401 -25.76 -11.09 -11.33
N ALA A 402 -25.96 -10.03 -10.57
CA ALA A 402 -27.16 -9.21 -10.60
C ALA A 402 -26.83 -7.89 -11.28
N THR A 403 -27.59 -7.52 -12.31
CA THR A 403 -27.36 -6.28 -13.06
C THR A 403 -28.55 -5.35 -12.93
N PHE A 404 -28.28 -4.08 -12.66
CA PHE A 404 -29.31 -3.05 -12.61
C PHE A 404 -28.78 -1.73 -13.20
N THR A 405 -29.70 -0.81 -13.46
CA THR A 405 -29.37 0.59 -13.82
C THR A 405 -30.16 1.51 -12.89
N ALA A 406 -29.46 2.39 -12.21
CA ALA A 406 -30.05 3.41 -11.36
C ALA A 406 -29.55 4.80 -11.77
N THR A 407 -30.35 5.83 -11.48
CA THR A 407 -29.98 7.24 -11.68
C THR A 407 -29.90 7.99 -10.36
N GLU A 408 -30.53 7.46 -9.33
CA GLU A 408 -30.64 7.96 -7.96
C GLU A 408 -30.78 6.77 -7.00
N PRO A 409 -30.51 6.90 -5.69
CA PRO A 409 -29.88 8.02 -5.02
C PRO A 409 -28.34 8.00 -5.13
N ARG A 410 -27.67 8.97 -4.50
CA ARG A 410 -26.20 9.01 -4.42
C ARG A 410 -25.61 7.75 -3.77
N TRP A 411 -26.28 7.19 -2.79
CA TRP A 411 -25.88 5.96 -2.12
C TRP A 411 -26.87 4.84 -2.45
N ILE A 412 -26.35 3.69 -2.80
CA ILE A 412 -27.12 2.46 -2.97
C ILE A 412 -26.81 1.56 -1.79
N HIS A 413 -27.86 1.18 -1.06
CA HIS A 413 -27.82 0.19 0.00
C HIS A 413 -28.18 -1.17 -0.60
N TYR A 414 -27.44 -2.20 -0.25
CA TYR A 414 -27.69 -3.53 -0.78
C TYR A 414 -27.30 -4.65 0.18
N SER A 415 -27.96 -5.78 0.06
CA SER A 415 -27.63 -7.04 0.73
C SER A 415 -27.83 -8.20 -0.23
N VAL A 416 -27.04 -9.26 -0.07
CA VAL A 416 -27.22 -10.50 -0.82
C VAL A 416 -27.98 -11.48 0.08
N CYS A 417 -29.08 -12.02 -0.44
CA CYS A 417 -30.00 -12.88 0.33
C CYS A 417 -30.16 -14.24 -0.34
N ALA A 418 -30.26 -15.30 0.49
CA ALA A 418 -30.73 -16.61 0.14
C ALA A 418 -32.06 -16.82 0.88
N GLY A 419 -33.19 -16.60 0.19
CA GLY A 419 -34.52 -16.57 0.81
C GLY A 419 -34.67 -15.42 1.80
N SER A 420 -34.98 -15.71 3.06
CA SER A 420 -35.11 -14.71 4.12
C SER A 420 -33.80 -14.34 4.82
N ARG A 421 -32.72 -15.08 4.58
CA ARG A 421 -31.39 -14.88 5.19
C ARG A 421 -30.56 -13.98 4.32
N CYS A 422 -30.06 -12.86 4.86
CA CYS A 422 -29.34 -11.86 4.11
C CYS A 422 -27.98 -11.54 4.75
N SER A 423 -27.02 -11.12 3.93
CA SER A 423 -25.78 -10.53 4.39
C SER A 423 -26.03 -9.24 5.18
N GLU A 424 -25.01 -8.75 5.87
CA GLU A 424 -25.01 -7.37 6.33
C GLU A 424 -25.29 -6.42 5.17
N GLU A 425 -25.90 -5.27 5.49
CA GLU A 425 -26.14 -4.23 4.51
C GLU A 425 -24.82 -3.54 4.15
N LEU A 426 -24.53 -3.51 2.86
CA LEU A 426 -23.40 -2.77 2.29
C LEU A 426 -23.91 -1.50 1.60
N VAL A 427 -23.02 -0.52 1.46
CA VAL A 427 -23.34 0.75 0.81
C VAL A 427 -22.26 1.11 -0.19
N VAL A 428 -22.69 1.62 -1.33
CA VAL A 428 -21.80 2.16 -2.36
C VAL A 428 -22.24 3.57 -2.74
N ALA A 429 -21.26 4.46 -2.87
CA ALA A 429 -21.46 5.85 -3.27
C ALA A 429 -21.29 6.04 -4.78
N SER A 430 -21.92 7.07 -5.33
CA SER A 430 -21.67 7.58 -6.68
C SER A 430 -21.12 9.00 -6.62
N PRO A 431 -20.45 9.48 -7.69
CA PRO A 431 -20.21 10.91 -7.89
C PRO A 431 -21.50 11.72 -7.84
N THR A 432 -21.39 13.00 -7.45
CA THR A 432 -22.55 13.86 -7.19
C THR A 432 -23.28 14.29 -8.45
N THR A 433 -22.59 14.35 -9.59
CA THR A 433 -23.19 14.75 -10.87
C THR A 433 -22.67 13.88 -12.01
N PRO A 434 -23.43 13.75 -13.12
CA PRO A 434 -22.96 13.04 -14.32
C PRO A 434 -21.66 13.61 -14.89
N LEU A 435 -21.44 14.92 -14.75
CA LEU A 435 -20.22 15.57 -15.21
C LEU A 435 -19.02 15.23 -14.30
N GLU A 436 -19.18 15.30 -12.99
CA GLU A 436 -18.15 14.87 -12.02
C GLU A 436 -17.78 13.42 -12.28
N PHE A 437 -18.77 12.55 -12.45
CA PHE A 437 -18.58 11.16 -12.79
C PHE A 437 -17.77 10.97 -14.08
N ALA A 438 -18.13 11.62 -15.17
CA ALA A 438 -17.43 11.49 -16.44
C ALA A 438 -15.98 12.02 -16.35
N LEU A 439 -15.72 13.03 -15.51
CA LEU A 439 -14.38 13.55 -15.26
C LEU A 439 -13.57 12.64 -14.32
N GLU A 440 -14.21 12.07 -13.30
CA GLU A 440 -13.57 11.17 -12.35
C GLU A 440 -13.25 9.79 -12.95
N THR A 441 -13.96 9.36 -13.97
CA THR A 441 -13.66 8.13 -14.74
C THR A 441 -12.70 8.36 -15.90
N ALA A 442 -12.50 9.62 -16.32
CA ALA A 442 -11.43 9.97 -17.24
C ALA A 442 -10.09 10.00 -16.50
N THR A 443 -9.02 9.67 -17.19
CA THR A 443 -7.68 9.75 -16.64
C THR A 443 -7.34 11.19 -16.28
N PHE A 444 -7.52 11.57 -15.01
CA PHE A 444 -7.24 12.92 -14.52
C PHE A 444 -5.75 13.25 -14.57
N VAL A 445 -4.93 12.28 -14.19
CA VAL A 445 -3.49 12.28 -14.38
C VAL A 445 -3.06 10.93 -14.96
N PRO A 446 -1.99 10.86 -15.77
CA PRO A 446 -1.56 9.59 -16.34
C PRO A 446 -1.38 8.50 -15.25
N PRO A 447 -1.68 7.24 -15.53
CA PRO A 447 -1.48 6.13 -14.58
C PRO A 447 -0.03 6.04 -14.06
N THR A 448 0.93 6.53 -14.85
CA THR A 448 2.34 6.64 -14.47
C THR A 448 2.65 7.84 -13.59
N PHE A 449 1.69 8.74 -13.37
CA PHE A 449 1.88 9.89 -12.49
C PHE A 449 1.88 9.44 -11.05
N ALA A 450 3.03 9.54 -10.43
CA ALA A 450 3.14 9.35 -8.99
C ALA A 450 2.61 10.61 -8.29
N ALA A 451 1.48 10.53 -7.57
CA ALA A 451 1.00 11.65 -6.77
C ALA A 451 2.14 12.12 -5.84
N PRO A 452 2.52 13.40 -5.89
CA PRO A 452 3.64 13.88 -5.08
C PRO A 452 3.31 13.76 -3.60
N GLY A 453 4.31 13.41 -2.79
CA GLY A 453 4.16 13.42 -1.35
C GLY A 453 3.66 14.79 -0.86
N PRO A 454 2.74 14.81 0.11
CA PRO A 454 2.18 16.06 0.63
C PRO A 454 3.25 16.92 1.30
N PRO A 455 3.07 18.26 1.32
CA PRO A 455 4.04 19.18 1.90
C PRO A 455 4.08 19.07 3.42
N ARG A 456 5.19 19.47 4.03
CA ARG A 456 5.24 19.64 5.49
C ARG A 456 4.39 20.84 5.89
N VAL A 457 3.48 20.65 6.85
CA VAL A 457 2.63 21.68 7.43
C VAL A 457 2.85 21.66 8.95
N GLY A 458 3.84 22.41 9.43
CA GLY A 458 4.21 22.40 10.85
C GLY A 458 4.42 20.98 11.39
N PRO A 459 3.85 20.65 12.57
CA PRO A 459 3.94 19.32 13.17
C PRO A 459 2.86 18.35 12.68
N TYR A 460 1.96 18.78 11.80
CA TYR A 460 0.80 18.00 11.37
C TYR A 460 1.20 16.87 10.42
N VAL A 461 0.41 15.81 10.44
CA VAL A 461 0.65 14.58 9.69
C VAL A 461 -0.42 14.41 8.62
N TRP A 462 -0.04 13.94 7.45
CA TRP A 462 -0.97 13.68 6.35
C TRP A 462 -1.28 12.17 6.26
N ASN A 463 -2.52 11.84 5.88
CA ASN A 463 -2.92 10.51 5.44
C ASN A 463 -3.76 10.60 4.17
N ILE A 464 -3.98 9.46 3.51
CA ILE A 464 -4.96 9.34 2.42
C ILE A 464 -6.32 9.08 3.07
N LEU A 465 -7.38 9.74 2.58
CA LEU A 465 -8.74 9.42 3.03
C LEU A 465 -9.17 8.08 2.47
N GLU A 466 -9.36 7.12 3.36
CA GLU A 466 -9.73 5.75 3.04
C GLU A 466 -10.54 5.13 4.18
N PRO A 467 -11.29 4.02 3.95
CA PRO A 467 -12.01 3.35 5.02
C PRO A 467 -11.02 2.67 5.98
N THR A 468 -10.53 3.43 6.93
CA THR A 468 -9.70 2.96 8.01
C THR A 468 -10.55 2.73 9.26
N ILE A 469 -10.10 1.87 10.16
CA ILE A 469 -10.68 1.74 11.50
C ILE A 469 -10.33 2.94 12.40
N LEU A 470 -9.68 3.98 11.83
CA LEU A 470 -9.24 5.15 12.57
C LEU A 470 -10.38 6.12 12.81
N ALA A 471 -10.58 6.34 14.06
CA ALA A 471 -11.42 7.37 14.62
C ALA A 471 -11.25 8.78 14.02
N PRO A 472 -10.03 9.28 13.67
CA PRO A 472 -9.84 10.64 13.18
C PRO A 472 -10.61 10.97 11.90
N ASP A 473 -10.59 10.06 10.90
CA ASP A 473 -11.26 10.32 9.61
C ASP A 473 -12.77 10.42 9.79
N TYR A 474 -13.32 9.57 10.66
CA TYR A 474 -14.74 9.57 10.94
C TYR A 474 -15.18 10.79 11.75
N GLN A 475 -14.38 11.24 12.72
CA GLN A 475 -14.69 12.44 13.48
C GLN A 475 -14.73 13.68 12.58
N ALA A 476 -13.85 13.77 11.59
CA ALA A 476 -13.85 14.84 10.61
C ALA A 476 -15.15 14.87 9.78
N LEU A 477 -15.67 13.71 9.40
CA LEU A 477 -16.96 13.61 8.71
C LEU A 477 -18.13 14.06 9.60
N LEU A 478 -18.13 13.66 10.85
CA LEU A 478 -19.16 14.06 11.82
C LEU A 478 -19.15 15.58 12.05
N ASP A 479 -17.99 16.17 12.22
CA ASP A 479 -17.84 17.62 12.44
C ASP A 479 -18.30 18.43 11.22
N ARG A 480 -17.97 17.96 10.02
CA ARG A 480 -18.40 18.57 8.76
C ARG A 480 -19.93 18.60 8.63
N ASP A 481 -20.56 17.48 8.96
CA ASP A 481 -22.01 17.30 8.80
C ASP A 481 -22.79 17.81 10.03
N GLY A 482 -22.09 18.36 11.04
CA GLY A 482 -22.69 18.85 12.30
C GLY A 482 -23.23 17.71 13.19
N ARG A 483 -22.79 16.47 12.96
CA ARG A 483 -23.19 15.32 13.76
C ARG A 483 -22.30 15.17 14.99
N THR A 484 -22.87 14.65 16.06
CA THR A 484 -22.17 14.31 17.30
C THR A 484 -22.37 12.82 17.60
N GLY A 485 -21.32 12.12 17.98
CA GLY A 485 -21.41 10.71 18.29
C GLY A 485 -20.08 10.08 18.71
N PRO A 486 -20.08 8.80 19.10
CA PRO A 486 -18.85 8.09 19.38
C PRO A 486 -18.00 7.97 18.13
N VAL A 487 -16.69 8.01 18.31
CA VAL A 487 -15.70 7.98 17.22
C VAL A 487 -15.55 6.54 16.68
N THR A 488 -16.59 6.07 16.01
CA THR A 488 -16.61 4.79 15.29
C THR A 488 -17.32 4.99 13.97
N ILE A 489 -16.88 4.32 12.91
CA ILE A 489 -17.62 4.31 11.64
C ILE A 489 -18.92 3.56 11.88
N THR A 490 -19.98 4.30 12.13
CA THR A 490 -21.32 3.75 12.40
C THR A 490 -22.31 4.02 11.27
N SER A 491 -21.99 4.98 10.38
CA SER A 491 -22.81 5.27 9.22
C SER A 491 -22.30 4.53 7.98
N PRO A 492 -23.10 3.64 7.39
CA PRO A 492 -22.76 2.99 6.13
C PRO A 492 -22.45 3.98 4.99
N GLN A 493 -23.10 5.15 4.98
CA GLN A 493 -22.85 6.19 3.97
C GLN A 493 -21.44 6.78 4.09
N ASP A 494 -20.96 7.07 5.29
CA ASP A 494 -19.61 7.60 5.51
C ASP A 494 -18.56 6.59 5.09
N TYR A 495 -18.79 5.32 5.39
CA TYR A 495 -17.94 4.23 4.90
C TYR A 495 -17.92 4.15 3.36
N GLY A 496 -19.09 4.33 2.73
CA GLY A 496 -19.22 4.40 1.28
C GLY A 496 -18.41 5.54 0.66
N GLU A 497 -18.41 6.73 1.28
CA GLU A 497 -17.60 7.87 0.83
C GLU A 497 -16.10 7.61 0.97
N LEU A 498 -15.65 7.04 2.09
CA LEU A 498 -14.24 6.71 2.28
C LEU A 498 -13.76 5.64 1.28
N LYS A 499 -14.59 4.63 0.98
CA LYS A 499 -14.31 3.66 -0.09
C LYS A 499 -14.14 4.34 -1.45
N ARG A 500 -15.01 5.30 -1.76
CA ARG A 500 -14.94 6.08 -3.00
C ARG A 500 -13.63 6.88 -3.07
N HIS A 501 -13.26 7.60 -2.03
CA HIS A 501 -12.00 8.36 -1.99
C HIS A 501 -10.77 7.47 -2.15
N GLN A 502 -10.76 6.30 -1.51
CA GLN A 502 -9.69 5.33 -1.71
C GLN A 502 -9.62 4.85 -3.16
N TRP A 503 -10.76 4.49 -3.75
CA TRP A 503 -10.85 4.07 -5.14
C TRP A 503 -10.37 5.16 -6.11
N GLU A 504 -10.84 6.40 -5.94
CA GLU A 504 -10.43 7.55 -6.73
C GLU A 504 -8.91 7.78 -6.68
N PHE A 505 -8.34 7.69 -5.47
CA PHE A 505 -6.90 7.85 -5.28
C PHE A 505 -6.12 6.75 -6.02
N GLN A 506 -6.54 5.50 -5.91
CA GLN A 506 -5.90 4.35 -6.57
C GLN A 506 -6.01 4.41 -8.10
N HIS A 507 -7.14 4.91 -8.61
CA HIS A 507 -7.38 5.03 -10.05
C HIS A 507 -6.92 6.37 -10.64
N HIS A 508 -6.34 7.23 -9.82
CA HIS A 508 -5.82 8.55 -10.22
C HIS A 508 -6.89 9.46 -10.83
N THR A 509 -8.11 9.33 -10.36
CA THR A 509 -9.26 10.12 -10.82
C THR A 509 -9.54 11.32 -9.94
N ALA A 510 -9.22 11.22 -8.65
CA ALA A 510 -9.22 12.31 -7.69
C ALA A 510 -8.28 11.95 -6.51
N PHE A 511 -7.94 12.93 -5.67
CA PHE A 511 -7.03 12.71 -4.55
C PHE A 511 -7.58 13.40 -3.30
N ALA A 512 -7.84 12.62 -2.26
CA ALA A 512 -8.33 13.10 -0.98
C ALA A 512 -7.33 12.79 0.13
N TYR A 513 -6.98 13.80 0.91
CA TYR A 513 -6.02 13.70 1.99
C TYR A 513 -6.63 14.23 3.29
N GLY A 514 -6.37 13.52 4.39
CA GLY A 514 -6.59 13.99 5.75
C GLY A 514 -5.35 14.67 6.33
N VAL A 515 -5.54 15.61 7.22
CA VAL A 515 -4.50 16.29 7.99
C VAL A 515 -4.75 16.04 9.46
N LEU A 516 -3.87 15.26 10.07
CA LEU A 516 -3.98 14.80 11.44
C LEU A 516 -3.22 15.71 12.41
N SER A 517 -3.65 15.68 13.68
CA SER A 517 -2.88 16.23 14.79
C SER A 517 -1.49 15.57 14.90
N PRO A 518 -0.51 16.20 15.58
CA PRO A 518 0.84 15.64 15.73
C PRO A 518 0.87 14.28 16.40
N ASP A 519 -0.05 14.02 17.33
CA ASP A 519 -0.25 12.74 18.00
C ASP A 519 -1.09 11.75 17.20
N ARG A 520 -1.61 12.19 16.04
CA ARG A 520 -2.44 11.42 15.09
C ARG A 520 -3.75 10.88 15.68
N GLN A 521 -4.22 11.51 16.77
CA GLN A 521 -5.46 11.09 17.42
C GLN A 521 -6.69 11.84 16.90
N SER A 522 -6.48 12.91 16.13
CA SER A 522 -7.58 13.73 15.61
C SER A 522 -7.30 14.15 14.17
N GLU A 523 -8.29 14.05 13.31
CA GLU A 523 -8.27 14.69 12.00
C GLU A 523 -8.66 16.18 12.15
N LEU A 524 -7.79 17.05 11.67
CA LEU A 524 -7.92 18.49 11.81
C LEU A 524 -8.35 19.17 10.53
N GLY A 525 -8.29 18.47 9.39
CA GLY A 525 -8.71 19.00 8.12
C GLY A 525 -8.53 18.02 6.97
N CYS A 526 -9.10 18.37 5.82
CA CYS A 526 -9.00 17.59 4.60
C CYS A 526 -8.63 18.48 3.41
N VAL A 527 -7.95 17.85 2.44
CA VAL A 527 -7.61 18.46 1.15
C VAL A 527 -8.09 17.55 0.03
N TYR A 528 -8.96 18.06 -0.81
CA TYR A 528 -9.50 17.36 -1.96
C TYR A 528 -8.97 17.99 -3.25
N ILE A 529 -8.39 17.18 -4.11
CA ILE A 529 -7.86 17.59 -5.42
C ILE A 529 -8.64 16.82 -6.47
N ASN A 530 -9.56 17.49 -7.14
CA ASN A 530 -10.48 16.88 -8.10
C ASN A 530 -10.30 17.49 -9.49
N PRO A 531 -10.66 16.77 -10.55
CA PRO A 531 -10.84 17.37 -11.88
C PRO A 531 -11.81 18.53 -11.79
N SER A 532 -11.51 19.64 -12.50
CA SER A 532 -12.44 20.77 -12.50
C SER A 532 -13.67 20.48 -13.37
N THR A 533 -14.85 20.71 -12.79
CA THR A 533 -16.12 20.68 -13.55
C THR A 533 -16.36 21.98 -14.35
N LYS A 534 -15.55 23.01 -14.13
CA LYS A 534 -15.70 24.32 -14.74
C LYS A 534 -14.73 24.54 -15.90
N ALA A 535 -15.21 25.14 -16.97
CA ALA A 535 -14.40 25.49 -18.12
C ALA A 535 -13.24 26.43 -17.73
N GLY A 536 -12.08 26.20 -18.33
CA GLY A 536 -10.90 27.02 -18.09
C GLY A 536 -10.07 26.69 -16.88
N TYR A 537 -10.41 25.66 -16.11
CA TYR A 537 -9.62 25.13 -15.01
C TYR A 537 -9.30 23.64 -15.21
N ASP A 538 -8.09 23.25 -14.83
CA ASP A 538 -7.63 21.86 -14.92
C ASP A 538 -8.06 21.05 -13.70
N ALA A 539 -7.93 21.66 -12.53
CA ALA A 539 -8.22 21.06 -11.24
C ALA A 539 -8.96 22.01 -10.29
N THR A 540 -9.67 21.44 -9.36
CA THR A 540 -10.30 22.11 -8.23
C THR A 540 -9.68 21.58 -6.95
N VAL A 541 -9.25 22.49 -6.07
CA VAL A 541 -8.75 22.14 -4.74
C VAL A 541 -9.70 22.71 -3.70
N ARG A 542 -10.18 21.84 -2.83
CA ARG A 542 -10.97 22.22 -1.66
C ARG A 542 -10.18 21.90 -0.40
N ILE A 543 -10.12 22.84 0.50
CA ILE A 543 -9.49 22.70 1.80
C ILE A 543 -10.56 22.94 2.86
N TRP A 544 -10.68 22.01 3.74
CA TRP A 544 -11.61 22.08 4.86
C TRP A 544 -10.85 21.83 6.15
N VAL A 545 -11.20 22.53 7.23
CA VAL A 545 -10.59 22.40 8.56
C VAL A 545 -11.67 22.26 9.61
N THR A 546 -11.44 21.39 10.59
CA THR A 546 -12.31 21.23 11.75
C THR A 546 -12.26 22.49 12.63
N LYS A 547 -13.23 22.65 13.53
CA LYS A 547 -13.18 23.71 14.55
C LYS A 547 -11.89 23.66 15.37
N GLN A 548 -11.42 22.46 15.71
CA GLN A 548 -10.16 22.25 16.42
C GLN A 548 -8.96 22.69 15.57
N GLY A 549 -8.93 22.31 14.29
CA GLY A 549 -7.88 22.73 13.37
C GLY A 549 -7.85 24.25 13.17
N ALA A 550 -9.02 24.88 13.02
CA ALA A 550 -9.13 26.33 12.91
C ALA A 550 -8.64 27.04 14.18
N ALA A 551 -9.01 26.55 15.36
CA ALA A 551 -8.54 27.07 16.64
C ALA A 551 -7.01 26.91 16.82
N ALA A 552 -6.43 25.90 16.23
CA ALA A 552 -4.98 25.67 16.19
C ALA A 552 -4.25 26.50 15.11
N GLY A 553 -4.96 27.35 14.36
CA GLY A 553 -4.38 28.16 13.29
C GLY A 553 -3.97 27.38 12.04
N LEU A 554 -4.49 26.16 11.86
CA LEU A 554 -4.11 25.29 10.76
C LEU A 554 -4.50 25.86 9.38
N ASP A 555 -5.68 26.46 9.27
CA ASP A 555 -6.28 26.83 7.98
C ASP A 555 -5.36 27.69 7.07
N PRO A 556 -4.84 28.85 7.50
CA PRO A 556 -4.00 29.67 6.63
C PRO A 556 -2.65 29.02 6.31
N VAL A 557 -2.12 28.23 7.23
CA VAL A 557 -0.83 27.54 7.02
C VAL A 557 -0.99 26.39 6.04
N LEU A 558 -2.08 25.65 6.15
CA LEU A 558 -2.43 24.55 5.25
C LEU A 558 -2.69 25.09 3.84
N GLU A 559 -3.50 26.12 3.69
CA GLU A 559 -3.79 26.75 2.40
C GLU A 559 -2.50 27.19 1.69
N LYS A 560 -1.64 27.93 2.40
CA LYS A 560 -0.35 28.39 1.85
C LYS A 560 0.51 27.21 1.35
N ALA A 561 0.60 26.17 2.15
CA ALA A 561 1.40 25.00 1.81
C ALA A 561 0.81 24.23 0.60
N VAL A 562 -0.51 24.05 0.56
CA VAL A 562 -1.21 23.37 -0.54
C VAL A 562 -1.07 24.16 -1.84
N ARG A 563 -1.21 25.47 -1.84
CA ARG A 563 -1.02 26.31 -3.03
C ARG A 563 0.39 26.17 -3.61
N ALA A 564 1.40 26.25 -2.76
CA ALA A 564 2.78 26.06 -3.15
C ALA A 564 3.03 24.64 -3.71
N TRP A 565 2.44 23.63 -3.07
CA TRP A 565 2.55 22.24 -3.49
C TRP A 565 1.89 21.99 -4.85
N MET A 566 0.69 22.52 -5.06
CA MET A 566 -0.02 22.43 -6.35
C MET A 566 0.83 23.03 -7.48
N THR A 567 1.38 24.22 -7.27
CA THR A 567 2.19 24.90 -8.28
C THR A 567 3.52 24.17 -8.58
N ALA A 568 4.18 23.62 -7.54
CA ALA A 568 5.52 23.07 -7.67
C ALA A 568 5.56 21.60 -8.12
N LYS A 569 4.51 20.82 -7.83
CA LYS A 569 4.57 19.35 -7.92
C LYS A 569 3.46 18.72 -8.76
N TRP A 570 2.35 19.41 -8.98
CA TRP A 570 1.22 18.88 -9.73
C TRP A 570 1.25 19.34 -11.18
N PRO A 571 0.73 18.55 -12.14
CA PRO A 571 0.84 18.85 -13.57
C PRO A 571 -0.18 19.88 -14.08
N PHE A 572 -0.96 20.50 -13.18
CA PHE A 572 -2.06 21.39 -13.51
C PHE A 572 -1.56 22.84 -13.72
N LYS A 573 -2.05 23.47 -14.79
CA LYS A 573 -1.71 24.87 -15.11
C LYS A 573 -2.64 25.87 -14.46
N LYS A 574 -3.94 25.53 -14.41
CA LYS A 574 -4.98 26.37 -13.82
C LYS A 574 -5.75 25.62 -12.75
N VAL A 575 -5.45 25.94 -11.51
CA VAL A 575 -6.07 25.33 -10.32
C VAL A 575 -6.99 26.34 -9.67
N ALA A 576 -8.22 25.95 -9.41
CA ALA A 576 -9.20 26.78 -8.67
C ALA A 576 -9.27 26.36 -7.20
N PHE A 577 -9.47 27.33 -6.34
CA PHE A 577 -9.76 27.16 -4.91
C PHE A 577 -11.12 27.80 -4.58
N PRO A 578 -12.25 27.14 -4.94
CA PRO A 578 -13.58 27.69 -4.70
C PRO A 578 -13.84 27.96 -3.21
N GLY A 579 -14.47 29.09 -2.91
CA GLY A 579 -14.69 29.56 -1.56
C GLY A 579 -13.48 30.30 -0.94
N ARG A 580 -12.33 30.33 -1.66
CA ARG A 580 -11.09 31.04 -1.25
C ARG A 580 -10.69 32.09 -2.29
N ASP A 581 -10.54 31.72 -3.55
CA ASP A 581 -10.20 32.67 -4.63
C ASP A 581 -11.43 33.47 -5.07
N MET A 582 -12.61 32.85 -4.99
CA MET A 582 -13.89 33.44 -5.32
C MET A 582 -15.01 32.85 -4.46
N PRO A 583 -16.11 33.58 -4.23
CA PRO A 583 -17.29 33.04 -3.54
C PRO A 583 -17.84 31.79 -4.25
N MET A 584 -18.41 30.86 -3.48
CA MET A 584 -19.03 29.65 -4.05
C MET A 584 -20.17 29.96 -5.03
N SER A 585 -20.92 31.05 -4.81
CA SER A 585 -21.96 31.51 -5.74
C SER A 585 -21.39 31.85 -7.13
N GLU A 586 -20.27 32.57 -7.16
CA GLU A 586 -19.57 32.92 -8.39
C GLU A 586 -18.99 31.68 -9.07
N TRP A 587 -18.34 30.79 -8.30
CA TRP A 587 -17.84 29.51 -8.80
C TRP A 587 -18.95 28.69 -9.46
N ASN A 588 -20.11 28.57 -8.81
CA ASN A 588 -21.24 27.79 -9.32
C ASN A 588 -21.82 28.38 -10.61
N ALA A 589 -21.74 29.69 -10.79
CA ALA A 589 -22.22 30.38 -11.99
C ALA A 589 -21.29 30.24 -13.20
N LEU A 590 -20.03 29.80 -13.02
CA LEU A 590 -19.12 29.57 -14.14
C LEU A 590 -19.64 28.48 -15.09
N PRO A 591 -19.36 28.60 -16.41
CA PRO A 591 -19.76 27.59 -17.36
C PRO A 591 -19.11 26.24 -17.06
N ASN A 592 -19.88 25.17 -17.21
CA ASN A 592 -19.36 23.81 -17.05
C ASN A 592 -18.43 23.44 -18.20
N ARG A 593 -17.49 22.57 -17.90
CA ARG A 593 -16.62 21.96 -18.91
C ARG A 593 -17.46 21.09 -19.84
N SER A 594 -17.26 21.21 -21.15
CA SER A 594 -17.84 20.28 -22.10
C SER A 594 -17.07 18.97 -22.09
N LEU A 595 -17.78 17.87 -22.09
CA LEU A 595 -17.22 16.53 -22.34
C LEU A 595 -17.13 16.40 -23.88
N SER A 596 -16.05 16.87 -24.47
CA SER A 596 -15.76 16.67 -25.89
C SER A 596 -14.77 15.54 -26.08
#